data_913011da705a9c4f814959b22f3ff750
#
_entry.id   913011da705a9c4f814959b22f3ff750
#
_cell.length_a   1.000
_cell.length_b   1.000
_cell.length_c   1.000
_cell.angle_alpha   90.00
_cell.angle_beta   90.00
_cell.angle_gamma   90.00
#
_symmetry.space_group_name_H-M   'P 1'
#
loop_
_entity.id
_entity.type
_entity.pdbx_description
1 polymer ?
#
loop_
_entity_poly.entity_id
_entity_poly.type
_entity_poly.pdbx_seq_one_letter_code
_entity_poly.pdbx_strand_id
1 'polypeptide(L)'
;MNFSEKVKKQKQKEKEVFRLSCELIEETALGSGGKNNRKKAMSDRQSDQLINAINQVTDYYDIAHIEIPKNAIEDDGLLDTVLGRTGLTRRKVALSRKWWIRGEGPVIAYNPDGDIICLVPLKFGGYSYVDPKTGEVVRINRRTALKISGEGYCFYKPFPTTSMSIKDFIKYILKTFTKFDIAFLMVLALAAALLGLVSPLINQLIFNTIIPSGTIQDIYPLMALMIGVMVATTAFNLFQTLWILRIGDKIQFGTQGALWIRLLNLPIKFFKKFSSGDLAVRTFTLSSICQTLSSSLIPTVLSAVFSFVYLGQIASLSPTLLMPTILIIALMLANSLINGWLNTRLNKKACEYSPKLSGLVYQLFTGVSKIKLAGAEVRAFS
;
A
#
# COMPACT_ATOMS: atom_id res chain seq x y z
N MET A 1 30.32 17.42 11.06
CA MET A 1 30.63 17.83 9.67
C MET A 1 30.23 19.27 9.50
N ASN A 2 31.23 20.17 9.35
CA ASN A 2 31.06 21.62 9.44
C ASN A 2 30.39 22.16 8.16
N PHE A 3 29.53 23.18 8.27
CA PHE A 3 28.83 23.83 7.16
C PHE A 3 29.74 24.21 5.98
N SER A 4 30.96 24.68 6.30
CA SER A 4 32.00 25.01 5.32
C SER A 4 32.47 23.81 4.49
N GLU A 5 32.48 22.60 5.04
CA GLU A 5 32.83 21.36 4.31
C GLU A 5 31.74 20.92 3.34
N LYS A 6 30.46 21.10 3.71
CA LYS A 6 29.32 20.82 2.82
C LYS A 6 29.33 21.76 1.61
N VAL A 7 29.59 23.06 1.82
CA VAL A 7 29.68 24.05 0.75
C VAL A 7 30.89 23.78 -0.17
N LYS A 8 32.03 23.35 0.38
CA LYS A 8 33.20 22.95 -0.44
C LYS A 8 32.91 21.71 -1.28
N LYS A 9 32.27 20.68 -0.70
CA LYS A 9 31.87 19.47 -1.44
C LYS A 9 30.84 19.77 -2.55
N GLN A 10 29.93 20.70 -2.31
CA GLN A 10 28.92 21.08 -3.30
C GLN A 10 29.56 21.86 -4.46
N LYS A 11 30.46 22.81 -4.17
CA LYS A 11 31.25 23.51 -5.20
C LYS A 11 32.19 22.60 -5.98
N GLN A 12 32.73 21.55 -5.36
CA GLN A 12 33.53 20.56 -6.03
C GLN A 12 32.69 19.71 -7.00
N LYS A 13 31.50 19.28 -6.58
CA LYS A 13 30.53 18.57 -7.46
C LYS A 13 30.08 19.44 -8.63
N GLU A 14 29.77 20.71 -8.40
CA GLU A 14 29.40 21.65 -9.49
C GLU A 14 30.54 21.86 -10.50
N LYS A 15 31.78 21.95 -10.03
CA LYS A 15 32.96 22.02 -10.92
C LYS A 15 33.20 20.74 -11.71
N GLU A 16 32.93 19.58 -11.12
CA GLU A 16 33.06 18.29 -11.74
C GLU A 16 31.97 18.05 -12.81
N VAL A 17 30.73 18.45 -12.51
CA VAL A 17 29.62 18.45 -13.47
C VAL A 17 29.86 19.43 -14.61
N PHE A 18 30.40 20.61 -14.34
CA PHE A 18 30.77 21.59 -15.38
C PHE A 18 31.90 21.08 -16.26
N ARG A 19 32.91 20.43 -15.67
CA ARG A 19 34.04 19.83 -16.43
C ARG A 19 33.57 18.69 -17.34
N LEU A 20 32.71 17.81 -16.83
CA LEU A 20 32.07 16.75 -17.60
C LEU A 20 31.18 17.28 -18.73
N SER A 21 30.49 18.39 -18.50
CA SER A 21 29.68 19.04 -19.56
C SER A 21 30.59 19.68 -20.63
N CYS A 22 31.71 20.27 -20.26
CA CYS A 22 32.69 20.79 -21.22
C CYS A 22 33.37 19.66 -22.03
N GLU A 23 33.77 18.56 -21.39
CA GLU A 23 34.31 17.38 -22.08
C GLU A 23 33.30 16.76 -23.06
N LEU A 24 32.00 16.71 -22.69
CA LEU A 24 30.92 16.24 -23.58
C LEU A 24 30.71 17.18 -24.77
N ILE A 25 30.84 18.48 -24.61
CA ILE A 25 30.73 19.48 -25.67
C ILE A 25 31.95 19.39 -26.59
N GLU A 26 33.15 19.18 -26.05
CA GLU A 26 34.40 19.02 -26.82
C GLU A 26 34.42 17.71 -27.60
N GLU A 27 33.92 16.61 -27.03
CA GLU A 27 33.76 15.30 -27.69
C GLU A 27 32.70 15.33 -28.80
N THR A 28 31.68 16.17 -28.65
CA THR A 28 30.62 16.37 -29.67
C THR A 28 31.11 17.26 -30.81
N ALA A 29 32.04 18.20 -30.54
CA ALA A 29 32.60 19.12 -31.54
C ALA A 29 33.72 18.49 -32.41
N LEU A 30 34.43 17.47 -31.87
CA LEU A 30 35.57 16.84 -32.54
C LEU A 30 35.27 15.58 -33.36
N GLY A 31 34.00 15.30 -33.67
CA GLY A 31 33.56 14.39 -34.73
C GLY A 31 34.32 13.08 -34.90
N SER A 32 34.17 12.13 -33.98
CA SER A 32 34.65 10.75 -34.11
C SER A 32 33.56 9.83 -34.69
N GLY A 33 33.47 9.75 -36.00
CA GLY A 33 32.36 9.15 -36.75
C GLY A 33 32.16 7.63 -36.72
N GLY A 34 32.90 6.88 -35.93
CA GLY A 34 32.80 5.40 -35.92
C GLY A 34 32.35 4.78 -34.60
N LYS A 35 32.68 5.37 -33.47
CA LYS A 35 32.25 4.93 -32.13
C LYS A 35 30.89 5.49 -31.75
N ASN A 36 30.51 6.64 -32.30
CA ASN A 36 29.24 7.33 -32.01
C ASN A 36 28.02 6.58 -32.56
N ASN A 37 28.09 5.91 -33.73
CA ASN A 37 26.95 5.18 -34.28
C ASN A 37 26.57 3.94 -33.45
N ARG A 38 27.53 3.24 -32.84
CA ARG A 38 27.24 2.12 -31.94
C ARG A 38 26.69 2.59 -30.58
N LYS A 39 27.26 3.66 -30.02
CA LYS A 39 26.72 4.28 -28.77
C LYS A 39 25.33 4.86 -29.00
N LYS A 40 25.08 5.51 -30.12
CA LYS A 40 23.78 6.09 -30.49
C LYS A 40 22.74 5.01 -30.75
N ALA A 41 23.05 3.94 -31.45
CA ALA A 41 22.14 2.80 -31.67
C ALA A 41 21.84 2.04 -30.36
N MET A 42 22.81 1.97 -29.45
CA MET A 42 22.62 1.35 -28.14
C MET A 42 21.77 2.25 -27.21
N SER A 43 21.94 3.57 -27.30
CA SER A 43 21.09 4.58 -26.60
C SER A 43 19.65 4.56 -27.13
N ASP A 44 19.45 4.52 -28.45
CA ASP A 44 18.12 4.46 -29.06
C ASP A 44 17.35 3.18 -28.65
N ARG A 45 18.05 2.03 -28.62
CA ARG A 45 17.45 0.76 -28.18
C ARG A 45 17.04 0.78 -26.71
N GLN A 46 17.89 1.31 -25.82
CA GLN A 46 17.59 1.46 -24.40
C GLN A 46 16.43 2.44 -24.17
N SER A 47 16.36 3.49 -25.00
CA SER A 47 15.26 4.45 -24.94
C SER A 47 13.92 3.81 -25.29
N ASP A 48 13.86 3.01 -26.36
CA ASP A 48 12.65 2.29 -26.75
C ASP A 48 12.25 1.24 -25.71
N GLN A 49 13.23 0.54 -25.10
CA GLN A 49 12.96 -0.40 -24.01
C GLN A 49 12.40 0.30 -22.76
N LEU A 50 12.91 1.48 -22.41
CA LEU A 50 12.40 2.26 -21.27
C LEU A 50 10.99 2.76 -21.53
N ILE A 51 10.68 3.25 -22.72
CA ILE A 51 9.31 3.66 -23.11
C ILE A 51 8.36 2.47 -22.98
N ASN A 52 8.73 1.31 -23.52
CA ASN A 52 7.92 0.10 -23.41
C ASN A 52 7.74 -0.36 -21.96
N ALA A 53 8.78 -0.28 -21.13
CA ALA A 53 8.70 -0.60 -19.70
C ALA A 53 7.76 0.36 -18.96
N ILE A 54 7.81 1.67 -19.26
CA ILE A 54 6.90 2.67 -18.68
C ILE A 54 5.47 2.44 -19.15
N ASN A 55 5.24 2.09 -20.42
CA ASN A 55 3.91 1.75 -20.92
C ASN A 55 3.32 0.53 -20.21
N GLN A 56 4.12 -0.50 -19.91
CA GLN A 56 3.67 -1.62 -19.09
C GLN A 56 3.30 -1.19 -17.65
N VAL A 57 3.99 -0.20 -17.08
CA VAL A 57 3.62 0.39 -15.78
C VAL A 57 2.31 1.15 -15.88
N THR A 58 2.07 1.92 -16.94
CA THR A 58 0.81 2.66 -17.15
C THR A 58 -0.36 1.70 -17.35
N ASP A 59 -0.16 0.61 -18.10
CA ASP A 59 -1.15 -0.45 -18.28
C ASP A 59 -1.52 -1.12 -16.97
N TYR A 60 -0.51 -1.42 -16.14
CA TYR A 60 -0.76 -2.01 -14.82
C TYR A 60 -1.64 -1.12 -13.93
N TYR A 61 -1.48 0.20 -14.01
CA TYR A 61 -2.26 1.16 -13.22
C TYR A 61 -3.53 1.67 -13.88
N ASP A 62 -3.86 1.21 -15.09
CA ASP A 62 -5.00 1.69 -15.89
C ASP A 62 -4.92 3.22 -16.12
N ILE A 63 -3.77 3.68 -16.58
CA ILE A 63 -3.46 5.08 -16.89
C ILE A 63 -3.21 5.16 -18.40
N ALA A 64 -3.61 6.29 -19.03
CA ALA A 64 -3.32 6.54 -20.43
C ALA A 64 -1.80 6.52 -20.71
N HIS A 65 -1.41 5.96 -21.85
CA HIS A 65 -0.02 5.92 -22.29
C HIS A 65 0.55 7.34 -22.38
N ILE A 66 1.81 7.46 -22.03
CA ILE A 66 2.51 8.74 -21.97
C ILE A 66 3.43 8.83 -23.18
N GLU A 67 3.28 9.92 -23.95
CA GLU A 67 4.26 10.26 -24.96
C GLU A 67 5.52 10.83 -24.28
N ILE A 68 6.57 10.05 -24.24
CA ILE A 68 7.86 10.44 -23.67
C ILE A 68 8.78 10.86 -24.82
N PRO A 69 9.14 12.14 -24.93
CA PRO A 69 10.09 12.58 -25.95
C PRO A 69 11.47 11.95 -25.69
N LYS A 70 12.15 11.52 -26.75
CA LYS A 70 13.46 10.85 -26.66
C LYS A 70 14.49 11.66 -25.85
N ASN A 71 14.48 12.97 -25.97
CA ASN A 71 15.36 13.86 -25.20
C ASN A 71 15.16 13.81 -23.67
N ALA A 72 13.95 13.39 -23.21
CA ALA A 72 13.68 13.27 -21.78
C ALA A 72 14.22 11.98 -21.16
N ILE A 73 14.69 11.04 -21.98
CA ILE A 73 15.20 9.77 -21.51
C ILE A 73 16.68 9.88 -21.14
N GLU A 74 17.41 10.77 -21.82
CA GLU A 74 18.81 11.03 -21.57
C GLU A 74 19.05 11.88 -20.30
N ASP A 75 18.04 12.64 -19.87
CA ASP A 75 18.08 13.48 -18.66
C ASP A 75 17.06 12.98 -17.62
N ASP A 76 17.58 12.43 -16.52
CA ASP A 76 16.78 11.95 -15.38
C ASP A 76 15.81 13.03 -14.83
N GLY A 77 16.21 14.29 -14.85
CA GLY A 77 15.38 15.42 -14.40
C GLY A 77 14.21 15.72 -15.33
N LEU A 78 14.45 15.63 -16.64
CA LEU A 78 13.40 15.78 -17.66
C LEU A 78 12.42 14.61 -17.64
N LEU A 79 12.91 13.39 -17.46
CA LEU A 79 12.06 12.20 -17.33
C LEU A 79 11.14 12.33 -16.09
N ASP A 80 11.68 12.75 -14.93
CA ASP A 80 10.87 12.97 -13.73
C ASP A 80 9.84 14.08 -13.92
N THR A 81 10.14 15.11 -14.70
CA THR A 81 9.20 16.18 -15.04
C THR A 81 8.07 15.68 -15.94
N VAL A 82 8.39 14.87 -16.94
CA VAL A 82 7.38 14.28 -17.84
C VAL A 82 6.49 13.29 -17.09
N LEU A 83 7.08 12.42 -16.27
CA LEU A 83 6.34 11.50 -15.40
C LEU A 83 5.48 12.25 -14.38
N GLY A 84 6.00 13.35 -13.82
CA GLY A 84 5.28 14.18 -12.85
C GLY A 84 4.03 14.85 -13.42
N ARG A 85 4.00 15.20 -14.73
CA ARG A 85 2.80 15.73 -15.40
C ARG A 85 1.64 14.74 -15.41
N THR A 86 1.91 13.46 -15.47
CA THR A 86 0.90 12.40 -15.41
C THR A 86 0.66 11.93 -13.98
N GLY A 87 1.41 12.46 -13.02
CA GLY A 87 1.38 12.11 -11.61
C GLY A 87 2.10 10.80 -11.27
N LEU A 88 2.64 10.09 -12.27
CA LEU A 88 3.53 8.96 -12.04
C LEU A 88 4.86 9.47 -11.46
N THR A 89 5.32 8.80 -10.42
CA THR A 89 6.63 9.08 -9.86
C THR A 89 7.37 7.78 -9.66
N ARG A 90 8.67 7.85 -9.89
CA ARG A 90 9.59 6.76 -9.68
C ARG A 90 10.36 6.93 -8.37
N ARG A 91 10.59 5.86 -7.69
CA ARG A 91 11.46 5.79 -6.52
C ARG A 91 12.52 4.74 -6.75
N LYS A 92 13.78 5.09 -6.56
CA LYS A 92 14.88 4.12 -6.56
C LYS A 92 14.72 3.20 -5.35
N VAL A 93 14.72 1.88 -5.61
CA VAL A 93 14.59 0.83 -4.60
C VAL A 93 15.74 -0.15 -4.74
N ALA A 94 16.28 -0.59 -3.62
CA ALA A 94 17.24 -1.69 -3.59
C ALA A 94 16.46 -3.01 -3.59
N LEU A 95 16.73 -3.85 -4.56
CA LEU A 95 16.15 -5.18 -4.66
C LEU A 95 16.93 -6.11 -3.72
N SER A 96 16.56 -6.05 -2.42
CA SER A 96 17.20 -6.80 -1.36
C SER A 96 16.75 -8.27 -1.32
N ARG A 97 17.35 -9.05 -0.42
CA ARG A 97 17.10 -10.50 -0.25
C ARG A 97 15.59 -10.84 -0.24
N LYS A 98 15.14 -11.73 -1.14
CA LYS A 98 13.76 -12.19 -1.31
C LYS A 98 12.75 -11.12 -1.80
N TRP A 99 13.22 -10.04 -2.45
CA TRP A 99 12.37 -8.98 -3.01
C TRP A 99 11.28 -9.52 -3.94
N TRP A 100 11.55 -10.60 -4.67
CA TRP A 100 10.62 -11.20 -5.64
C TRP A 100 9.38 -11.84 -5.01
N ILE A 101 9.34 -12.03 -3.69
CA ILE A 101 8.19 -12.61 -2.98
C ILE A 101 7.14 -11.54 -2.67
N ARG A 102 7.57 -10.31 -2.38
CA ARG A 102 6.71 -9.19 -2.04
C ARG A 102 6.38 -8.37 -3.29
N GLY A 103 5.25 -8.67 -3.94
CA GLY A 103 4.78 -7.91 -5.10
C GLY A 103 4.11 -6.60 -4.69
N GLU A 104 4.87 -5.55 -4.40
CA GLU A 104 4.35 -4.27 -3.90
C GLU A 104 3.96 -3.28 -5.02
N GLY A 105 4.33 -3.53 -6.26
CA GLY A 105 4.04 -2.68 -7.42
C GLY A 105 4.96 -3.01 -8.59
N PRO A 106 4.74 -2.42 -9.77
CA PRO A 106 5.63 -2.61 -10.91
C PRO A 106 6.99 -1.97 -10.64
N VAL A 107 8.05 -2.67 -11.02
CA VAL A 107 9.43 -2.24 -10.82
C VAL A 107 10.15 -2.31 -12.17
N ILE A 108 10.82 -1.25 -12.57
CA ILE A 108 11.73 -1.26 -13.71
C ILE A 108 13.12 -1.58 -13.20
N ALA A 109 13.76 -2.58 -13.77
CA ALA A 109 15.12 -3.03 -13.42
C ALA A 109 15.91 -3.43 -14.66
N TYR A 110 17.20 -3.72 -14.46
CA TYR A 110 18.08 -4.17 -15.54
C TYR A 110 18.29 -5.68 -15.48
N ASN A 111 18.16 -6.32 -16.64
CA ASN A 111 18.48 -7.72 -16.82
C ASN A 111 20.04 -7.89 -16.85
N PRO A 112 20.61 -9.09 -16.64
CA PRO A 112 22.05 -9.34 -16.76
C PRO A 112 22.67 -8.90 -18.09
N ASP A 113 21.88 -8.89 -19.14
CA ASP A 113 22.28 -8.45 -20.49
C ASP A 113 22.31 -6.92 -20.64
N GLY A 114 21.91 -6.16 -19.59
CA GLY A 114 21.81 -4.70 -19.62
C GLY A 114 20.51 -4.17 -20.26
N ASP A 115 19.58 -5.04 -20.65
CA ASP A 115 18.28 -4.64 -21.18
C ASP A 115 17.35 -4.18 -20.05
N ILE A 116 16.51 -3.17 -20.33
CA ILE A 116 15.55 -2.64 -19.38
C ILE A 116 14.29 -3.52 -19.40
N ILE A 117 13.90 -4.01 -18.22
CA ILE A 117 12.73 -4.89 -18.06
C ILE A 117 11.76 -4.29 -17.05
N CYS A 118 10.45 -4.46 -17.32
CA CYS A 118 9.39 -4.15 -16.37
C CYS A 118 8.97 -5.42 -15.61
N LEU A 119 9.15 -5.40 -14.31
CA LEU A 119 8.77 -6.46 -13.39
C LEU A 119 7.34 -6.19 -12.92
N VAL A 120 6.39 -6.97 -13.43
CA VAL A 120 4.96 -6.83 -13.08
C VAL A 120 4.61 -7.83 -11.98
N PRO A 121 3.99 -7.40 -10.85
CA PRO A 121 3.62 -8.30 -9.78
C PRO A 121 2.51 -9.26 -10.20
N LEU A 122 2.65 -10.54 -9.86
CA LEU A 122 1.66 -11.59 -10.11
C LEU A 122 0.57 -11.61 -9.04
N LYS A 123 -0.62 -12.10 -9.39
CA LYS A 123 -1.80 -12.18 -8.50
C LYS A 123 -1.54 -12.95 -7.20
N PHE A 124 -0.82 -14.06 -7.26
CA PHE A 124 -0.49 -14.91 -6.09
C PHE A 124 0.83 -14.57 -5.39
N GLY A 125 1.46 -13.47 -5.77
CA GLY A 125 2.81 -13.10 -5.31
C GLY A 125 3.88 -13.48 -6.33
N GLY A 126 5.04 -12.85 -6.16
CA GLY A 126 6.10 -12.94 -7.16
C GLY A 126 5.96 -11.92 -8.28
N TYR A 127 6.88 -11.97 -9.20
CA TYR A 127 6.96 -11.08 -10.36
C TYR A 127 7.09 -11.88 -11.64
N SER A 128 6.65 -11.29 -12.74
CA SER A 128 6.96 -11.72 -14.10
C SER A 128 7.44 -10.53 -14.91
N TYR A 129 8.21 -10.79 -15.95
CA TYR A 129 8.60 -9.78 -16.92
C TYR A 129 8.47 -10.37 -18.34
N VAL A 130 8.33 -9.49 -19.30
CA VAL A 130 8.37 -9.86 -20.72
C VAL A 130 9.83 -9.72 -21.18
N ASP A 131 10.41 -10.80 -21.68
CA ASP A 131 11.77 -10.76 -22.21
C ASP A 131 11.81 -9.89 -23.48
N PRO A 132 12.62 -8.82 -23.51
CA PRO A 132 12.69 -7.93 -24.68
C PRO A 132 13.17 -8.62 -25.97
N LYS A 133 13.82 -9.78 -25.87
CA LYS A 133 14.38 -10.52 -27.02
C LYS A 133 13.41 -11.54 -27.58
N THR A 134 12.73 -12.29 -26.72
CA THR A 134 11.84 -13.40 -27.11
C THR A 134 10.37 -13.01 -27.09
N GLY A 135 9.97 -11.95 -26.40
CA GLY A 135 8.57 -11.57 -26.17
C GLY A 135 7.83 -12.50 -25.21
N GLU A 136 8.49 -13.49 -24.63
CA GLU A 136 7.86 -14.44 -23.71
C GLU A 136 7.75 -13.88 -22.28
N VAL A 137 6.68 -14.29 -21.58
CA VAL A 137 6.48 -13.93 -20.17
C VAL A 137 7.26 -14.88 -19.28
N VAL A 138 8.30 -14.39 -18.65
CA VAL A 138 9.17 -15.16 -17.75
C VAL A 138 8.78 -14.90 -16.30
N ARG A 139 8.48 -15.96 -15.54
CA ARG A 139 8.27 -15.87 -14.09
C ARG A 139 9.61 -15.78 -13.36
N ILE A 140 9.67 -14.88 -12.38
CA ILE A 140 10.87 -14.71 -11.56
C ILE A 140 10.91 -15.78 -10.48
N ASN A 141 11.95 -16.63 -10.59
CA ASN A 141 12.32 -17.62 -9.60
C ASN A 141 13.57 -17.14 -8.83
N ARG A 142 13.93 -17.84 -7.75
CA ARG A 142 15.12 -17.53 -6.96
C ARG A 142 16.40 -17.40 -7.82
N ARG A 143 16.53 -18.23 -8.87
CA ARG A 143 17.71 -18.21 -9.77
C ARG A 143 17.72 -16.99 -10.71
N THR A 144 16.56 -16.63 -11.24
CA THR A 144 16.41 -15.46 -12.13
C THR A 144 16.49 -14.16 -11.33
N ALA A 145 15.95 -14.11 -10.12
CA ALA A 145 16.01 -12.95 -9.25
C ALA A 145 17.43 -12.55 -8.84
N LEU A 146 18.34 -13.52 -8.69
CA LEU A 146 19.75 -13.27 -8.38
C LEU A 146 20.55 -12.70 -9.55
N LYS A 147 20.04 -12.86 -10.76
CA LYS A 147 20.67 -12.34 -11.98
C LYS A 147 20.26 -10.92 -12.32
N ILE A 148 19.12 -10.45 -11.80
CA ILE A 148 18.61 -9.09 -12.03
C ILE A 148 19.42 -8.11 -11.17
N SER A 149 19.63 -6.89 -11.70
CA SER A 149 20.31 -5.81 -10.99
C SER A 149 19.77 -5.65 -9.56
N GLY A 150 20.66 -5.39 -8.59
CA GLY A 150 20.29 -5.12 -7.21
C GLY A 150 19.54 -3.81 -6.98
N GLU A 151 19.38 -2.98 -8.01
CA GLU A 151 18.68 -1.70 -7.99
C GLU A 151 17.60 -1.66 -9.06
N GLY A 152 16.48 -0.98 -8.75
CA GLY A 152 15.38 -0.76 -9.68
C GLY A 152 14.59 0.51 -9.33
N TYR A 153 13.64 0.86 -10.19
CA TYR A 153 12.71 1.96 -9.98
C TYR A 153 11.30 1.41 -9.77
N CYS A 154 10.74 1.66 -8.58
CA CYS A 154 9.35 1.34 -8.27
C CYS A 154 8.46 2.54 -8.61
N PHE A 155 7.27 2.27 -9.16
CA PHE A 155 6.28 3.27 -9.53
C PHE A 155 5.06 3.16 -8.62
N TYR A 156 4.45 4.32 -8.33
CA TYR A 156 3.26 4.40 -7.51
C TYR A 156 2.11 5.02 -8.31
N LYS A 157 0.90 4.50 -8.07
CA LYS A 157 -0.31 5.06 -8.66
C LYS A 157 -0.54 6.47 -8.13
N PRO A 158 -0.64 7.49 -9.00
CA PRO A 158 -0.85 8.86 -8.56
C PRO A 158 -2.25 9.08 -8.01
N PHE A 159 -2.40 10.08 -7.13
CA PHE A 159 -3.70 10.65 -6.84
C PHE A 159 -4.18 11.53 -8.00
N PRO A 160 -5.49 11.61 -8.24
CA PRO A 160 -6.06 12.57 -9.20
C PRO A 160 -5.60 13.99 -8.87
N THR A 161 -5.34 14.79 -9.89
CA THR A 161 -4.90 16.21 -9.75
C THR A 161 -6.00 17.11 -9.19
N THR A 162 -7.26 16.69 -9.30
CA THR A 162 -8.43 17.40 -8.79
C THR A 162 -8.56 17.28 -7.26
N SER A 163 -9.38 18.14 -6.64
CA SER A 163 -9.73 18.03 -5.23
C SER A 163 -10.43 16.70 -4.97
N MET A 164 -9.86 15.88 -4.07
CA MET A 164 -10.41 14.57 -3.71
C MET A 164 -11.46 14.70 -2.60
N SER A 165 -12.65 14.19 -2.87
CA SER A 165 -13.64 13.92 -1.84
C SER A 165 -13.33 12.61 -1.12
N ILE A 166 -13.92 12.40 0.09
CA ILE A 166 -13.83 11.13 0.82
C ILE A 166 -14.32 9.96 -0.05
N LYS A 167 -15.37 10.17 -0.84
CA LYS A 167 -15.89 9.16 -1.78
C LYS A 167 -14.87 8.77 -2.85
N ASP A 168 -14.15 9.76 -3.40
CA ASP A 168 -13.13 9.53 -4.41
C ASP A 168 -11.93 8.80 -3.82
N PHE A 169 -11.57 9.10 -2.57
CA PHE A 169 -10.52 8.40 -1.84
C PHE A 169 -10.88 6.93 -1.59
N ILE A 170 -12.09 6.64 -1.12
CA ILE A 170 -12.57 5.27 -0.96
C ILE A 170 -12.58 4.54 -2.31
N LYS A 171 -13.05 5.18 -3.37
CA LYS A 171 -13.04 4.63 -4.73
C LYS A 171 -11.62 4.34 -5.22
N TYR A 172 -10.65 5.21 -4.92
CA TYR A 172 -9.23 4.98 -5.22
C TYR A 172 -8.71 3.73 -4.51
N ILE A 173 -8.99 3.59 -3.21
CA ILE A 173 -8.62 2.41 -2.42
C ILE A 173 -9.27 1.15 -3.01
N LEU A 174 -10.59 1.19 -3.29
CA LEU A 174 -11.31 0.06 -3.87
C LEU A 174 -10.77 -0.36 -5.25
N LYS A 175 -10.33 0.58 -6.08
CA LYS A 175 -9.66 0.29 -7.36
C LYS A 175 -8.28 -0.36 -7.19
N THR A 176 -7.66 -0.25 -6.02
CA THR A 176 -6.38 -0.91 -5.73
C THR A 176 -6.56 -2.41 -5.47
N PHE A 177 -7.78 -2.84 -5.11
CA PHE A 177 -8.12 -4.24 -4.98
C PHE A 177 -8.18 -4.93 -6.36
N THR A 178 -7.48 -6.01 -6.48
CA THR A 178 -7.66 -6.92 -7.62
C THR A 178 -8.94 -7.73 -7.39
N LYS A 179 -9.74 -7.96 -8.44
CA LYS A 179 -10.93 -8.83 -8.35
C LYS A 179 -10.63 -10.19 -7.72
N PHE A 180 -9.41 -10.68 -7.95
CA PHE A 180 -8.91 -11.92 -7.36
C PHE A 180 -8.73 -11.82 -5.83
N ASP A 181 -8.22 -10.71 -5.31
CA ASP A 181 -8.02 -10.52 -3.86
C ASP A 181 -9.37 -10.59 -3.12
N ILE A 182 -10.40 -9.96 -3.69
CA ILE A 182 -11.76 -9.98 -3.14
C ILE A 182 -12.35 -11.39 -3.21
N ALA A 183 -12.26 -12.05 -4.37
CA ALA A 183 -12.81 -13.40 -4.54
C ALA A 183 -12.15 -14.41 -3.59
N PHE A 184 -10.83 -14.32 -3.42
CA PHE A 184 -10.09 -15.21 -2.52
C PHE A 184 -10.47 -14.98 -1.05
N LEU A 185 -10.61 -13.73 -0.62
CA LEU A 185 -11.12 -13.41 0.72
C LEU A 185 -12.54 -13.92 0.95
N MET A 186 -13.41 -13.77 -0.05
CA MET A 186 -14.79 -14.28 0.03
C MET A 186 -14.83 -15.79 0.19
N VAL A 187 -14.01 -16.53 -0.58
CA VAL A 187 -13.93 -18.00 -0.46
C VAL A 187 -13.41 -18.43 0.92
N LEU A 188 -12.33 -17.77 1.43
CA LEU A 188 -11.82 -18.08 2.75
C LEU A 188 -12.83 -17.80 3.86
N ALA A 189 -13.53 -16.67 3.77
CA ALA A 189 -14.54 -16.30 4.77
C ALA A 189 -15.76 -17.21 4.70
N LEU A 190 -16.19 -17.61 3.50
CA LEU A 190 -17.26 -18.59 3.35
C LEU A 190 -16.85 -19.94 3.95
N ALA A 191 -15.65 -20.42 3.67
CA ALA A 191 -15.14 -21.66 4.25
C ALA A 191 -15.10 -21.61 5.78
N ALA A 192 -14.59 -20.51 6.35
CA ALA A 192 -14.58 -20.30 7.80
C ALA A 192 -16.00 -20.24 8.38
N ALA A 193 -16.94 -19.57 7.71
CA ALA A 193 -18.34 -19.51 8.14
C ALA A 193 -19.00 -20.88 8.12
N LEU A 194 -18.80 -21.66 7.04
CA LEU A 194 -19.35 -23.02 6.95
C LEU A 194 -18.79 -23.95 8.03
N LEU A 195 -17.49 -23.88 8.31
CA LEU A 195 -16.91 -24.63 9.42
C LEU A 195 -17.47 -24.17 10.78
N GLY A 196 -17.78 -22.89 10.93
CA GLY A 196 -18.42 -22.37 12.14
C GLY A 196 -19.83 -22.93 12.39
N LEU A 197 -20.56 -23.36 11.33
CA LEU A 197 -21.87 -24.00 11.48
C LEU A 197 -21.79 -25.39 12.12
N VAL A 198 -20.64 -26.05 12.05
CA VAL A 198 -20.45 -27.40 12.59
C VAL A 198 -20.52 -27.42 14.11
N SER A 199 -20.02 -26.37 14.78
CA SER A 199 -19.99 -26.31 16.27
C SER A 199 -21.41 -26.37 16.91
N PRO A 200 -22.41 -25.59 16.46
CA PRO A 200 -23.79 -25.72 16.96
C PRO A 200 -24.42 -27.07 16.66
N LEU A 201 -24.13 -27.68 15.50
CA LEU A 201 -24.63 -29.02 15.15
C LEU A 201 -24.08 -30.10 16.08
N ILE A 202 -22.79 -30.04 16.39
CA ILE A 202 -22.17 -30.97 17.36
C ILE A 202 -22.81 -30.79 18.75
N ASN A 203 -22.99 -29.55 19.20
CA ASN A 203 -23.64 -29.27 20.47
C ASN A 203 -25.07 -29.85 20.50
N GLN A 204 -25.83 -29.69 19.43
CA GLN A 204 -27.16 -30.29 19.32
C GLN A 204 -27.11 -31.83 19.42
N LEU A 205 -26.15 -32.48 18.78
CA LEU A 205 -25.95 -33.93 18.85
C LEU A 205 -25.59 -34.37 20.30
N ILE A 206 -24.74 -33.63 20.98
CA ILE A 206 -24.37 -33.92 22.37
C ILE A 206 -25.60 -33.85 23.29
N PHE A 207 -26.37 -32.78 23.22
CA PHE A 207 -27.48 -32.57 24.14
C PHE A 207 -28.71 -33.47 23.81
N ASN A 208 -28.96 -33.74 22.53
CA ASN A 208 -30.15 -34.50 22.14
C ASN A 208 -29.91 -36.02 22.10
N THR A 209 -28.69 -36.49 21.89
CA THR A 209 -28.43 -37.90 21.66
C THR A 209 -27.48 -38.48 22.70
N ILE A 210 -26.34 -37.83 22.97
CA ILE A 210 -25.29 -38.45 23.77
C ILE A 210 -25.58 -38.34 25.26
N ILE A 211 -26.07 -37.21 25.75
CA ILE A 211 -26.40 -37.04 27.17
C ILE A 211 -27.54 -37.97 27.61
N PRO A 212 -28.64 -38.16 26.81
CA PRO A 212 -29.75 -39.03 27.22
C PRO A 212 -29.46 -40.51 27.09
N SER A 213 -28.70 -40.97 26.07
CA SER A 213 -28.62 -42.38 25.72
C SER A 213 -27.21 -42.87 25.29
N GLY A 214 -26.19 -41.98 25.28
CA GLY A 214 -24.87 -42.31 24.81
C GLY A 214 -23.99 -42.96 25.88
N THR A 215 -22.95 -43.66 25.44
CA THR A 215 -21.90 -44.21 26.27
C THR A 215 -20.70 -43.22 26.30
N ILE A 216 -19.84 -43.36 27.32
CA ILE A 216 -18.62 -42.53 27.44
C ILE A 216 -17.74 -42.70 26.20
N GLN A 217 -17.81 -43.85 25.53
CA GLN A 217 -17.03 -44.12 24.31
C GLN A 217 -17.47 -43.24 23.11
N ASP A 218 -18.71 -42.82 23.06
CA ASP A 218 -19.24 -41.96 21.97
C ASP A 218 -18.74 -40.49 22.07
N ILE A 219 -18.18 -40.10 23.24
CA ILE A 219 -17.65 -38.76 23.46
C ILE A 219 -16.29 -38.55 22.74
N TYR A 220 -15.44 -39.61 22.68
CA TYR A 220 -14.09 -39.48 22.10
C TYR A 220 -14.08 -39.04 20.62
N PRO A 221 -14.87 -39.66 19.71
CA PRO A 221 -14.90 -39.21 18.31
C PRO A 221 -15.44 -37.78 18.15
N LEU A 222 -16.37 -37.35 19.00
CA LEU A 222 -16.88 -35.97 18.97
C LEU A 222 -15.84 -34.95 19.46
N MET A 223 -15.11 -35.29 20.51
CA MET A 223 -13.97 -34.44 20.95
C MET A 223 -12.94 -34.32 19.84
N ALA A 224 -12.57 -35.42 19.17
CA ALA A 224 -11.64 -35.40 18.06
C ALA A 224 -12.16 -34.54 16.89
N LEU A 225 -13.46 -34.65 16.57
CA LEU A 225 -14.10 -33.84 15.52
C LEU A 225 -14.12 -32.37 15.91
N MET A 226 -14.45 -32.00 17.16
CA MET A 226 -14.42 -30.62 17.65
C MET A 226 -13.01 -30.01 17.57
N ILE A 227 -11.99 -30.77 17.99
CA ILE A 227 -10.59 -30.34 17.87
C ILE A 227 -10.23 -30.13 16.40
N GLY A 228 -10.61 -31.06 15.52
CA GLY A 228 -10.39 -30.94 14.07
C GLY A 228 -11.02 -29.68 13.48
N VAL A 229 -12.27 -29.38 13.83
CA VAL A 229 -12.99 -28.16 13.40
C VAL A 229 -12.31 -26.90 13.96
N MET A 230 -11.90 -26.92 15.22
CA MET A 230 -11.19 -25.81 15.85
C MET A 230 -9.85 -25.50 15.14
N VAL A 231 -9.06 -26.52 14.84
CA VAL A 231 -7.78 -26.38 14.13
C VAL A 231 -8.03 -25.87 12.70
N ALA A 232 -8.99 -26.45 11.98
CA ALA A 232 -9.35 -26.01 10.63
C ALA A 232 -9.82 -24.55 10.60
N THR A 233 -10.73 -24.17 11.49
CA THR A 233 -11.22 -22.78 11.60
C THR A 233 -10.11 -21.80 11.90
N THR A 234 -9.22 -22.16 12.83
CA THR A 234 -8.05 -21.34 13.16
C THR A 234 -7.11 -21.19 11.98
N ALA A 235 -6.86 -22.26 11.22
CA ALA A 235 -6.04 -22.20 10.01
C ALA A 235 -6.65 -21.28 8.95
N PHE A 236 -7.95 -21.40 8.66
CA PHE A 236 -8.63 -20.50 7.72
C PHE A 236 -8.59 -19.04 8.17
N ASN A 237 -8.81 -18.75 9.45
CA ASN A 237 -8.71 -17.40 10.01
C ASN A 237 -7.30 -16.84 9.91
N LEU A 238 -6.26 -17.66 10.11
CA LEU A 238 -4.87 -17.24 9.92
C LEU A 238 -4.59 -16.88 8.45
N PHE A 239 -4.99 -17.72 7.50
CA PHE A 239 -4.84 -17.42 6.08
C PHE A 239 -5.59 -16.16 5.68
N GLN A 240 -6.81 -15.97 6.16
CA GLN A 240 -7.61 -14.77 5.93
C GLN A 240 -6.91 -13.52 6.48
N THR A 241 -6.41 -13.58 7.71
CA THR A 241 -5.68 -12.47 8.35
C THR A 241 -4.42 -12.10 7.59
N LEU A 242 -3.61 -13.10 7.19
CA LEU A 242 -2.41 -12.88 6.39
C LEU A 242 -2.72 -12.22 5.04
N TRP A 243 -3.84 -12.62 4.42
CA TRP A 243 -4.27 -12.03 3.16
C TRP A 243 -4.75 -10.58 3.32
N ILE A 244 -5.49 -10.29 4.39
CA ILE A 244 -5.93 -8.94 4.74
C ILE A 244 -4.72 -8.03 5.03
N LEU A 245 -3.72 -8.52 5.78
CA LEU A 245 -2.48 -7.77 6.03
C LEU A 245 -1.75 -7.45 4.72
N ARG A 246 -1.63 -8.42 3.81
CA ARG A 246 -1.01 -8.19 2.50
C ARG A 246 -1.72 -7.10 1.70
N ILE A 247 -3.05 -7.12 1.68
CA ILE A 247 -3.85 -6.10 1.01
C ILE A 247 -3.67 -4.75 1.70
N GLY A 248 -3.66 -4.74 3.03
CA GLY A 248 -3.45 -3.55 3.86
C GLY A 248 -2.11 -2.87 3.55
N ASP A 249 -1.03 -3.65 3.50
CA ASP A 249 0.30 -3.15 3.14
C ASP A 249 0.30 -2.54 1.73
N LYS A 250 -0.31 -3.21 0.75
CA LYS A 250 -0.41 -2.71 -0.62
C LYS A 250 -1.15 -1.37 -0.71
N ILE A 251 -2.25 -1.22 0.04
CA ILE A 251 -3.01 0.04 0.13
C ILE A 251 -2.17 1.11 0.81
N GLN A 252 -1.57 0.79 1.95
CA GLN A 252 -0.81 1.73 2.76
C GLN A 252 0.38 2.30 2.01
N PHE A 253 1.23 1.45 1.43
CA PHE A 253 2.40 1.90 0.68
C PHE A 253 2.02 2.69 -0.56
N GLY A 254 1.03 2.23 -1.32
CA GLY A 254 0.54 2.95 -2.51
C GLY A 254 -0.01 4.33 -2.16
N THR A 255 -0.83 4.40 -1.12
CA THR A 255 -1.47 5.66 -0.68
C THR A 255 -0.46 6.63 -0.07
N GLN A 256 0.47 6.14 0.76
CA GLN A 256 1.53 6.99 1.33
C GLN A 256 2.43 7.57 0.25
N GLY A 257 2.86 6.75 -0.72
CA GLY A 257 3.66 7.22 -1.85
C GLY A 257 2.95 8.34 -2.62
N ALA A 258 1.69 8.10 -3.02
CA ALA A 258 0.87 9.07 -3.73
C ALA A 258 0.63 10.37 -2.92
N LEU A 259 0.46 10.24 -1.59
CA LEU A 259 0.29 11.38 -0.69
C LEU A 259 1.53 12.27 -0.61
N TRP A 260 2.71 11.66 -0.39
CA TRP A 260 3.96 12.40 -0.31
C TRP A 260 4.25 13.16 -1.59
N ILE A 261 4.04 12.52 -2.74
CA ILE A 261 4.21 13.15 -4.04
C ILE A 261 3.26 14.34 -4.21
N ARG A 262 1.98 14.15 -3.88
CA ARG A 262 1.00 15.23 -3.95
C ARG A 262 1.37 16.39 -3.02
N LEU A 263 1.82 16.09 -1.81
CA LEU A 263 2.24 17.10 -0.85
C LEU A 263 3.42 17.90 -1.38
N LEU A 264 4.46 17.25 -1.90
CA LEU A 264 5.65 17.92 -2.43
C LEU A 264 5.37 18.76 -3.69
N ASN A 265 4.37 18.41 -4.47
CA ASN A 265 3.94 19.15 -5.67
C ASN A 265 3.01 20.34 -5.35
N LEU A 266 2.65 20.58 -4.08
CA LEU A 266 1.81 21.72 -3.72
C LEU A 266 2.60 23.03 -3.82
N PRO A 267 1.94 24.15 -4.23
CA PRO A 267 2.61 25.44 -4.36
C PRO A 267 3.06 25.98 -3.00
N ILE A 268 4.15 26.75 -2.97
CA ILE A 268 4.74 27.33 -1.74
C ILE A 268 3.71 28.15 -0.93
N LYS A 269 2.73 28.78 -1.60
CA LYS A 269 1.64 29.51 -0.94
C LYS A 269 0.80 28.65 0.00
N PHE A 270 0.70 27.33 -0.28
CA PHE A 270 -0.01 26.38 0.57
C PHE A 270 0.73 26.17 1.89
N PHE A 271 2.04 25.98 1.84
CA PHE A 271 2.86 25.74 3.04
C PHE A 271 2.92 26.95 4.00
N LYS A 272 2.71 28.16 3.49
CA LYS A 272 2.62 29.36 4.33
C LYS A 272 1.35 29.43 5.19
N LYS A 273 0.29 28.67 4.83
CA LYS A 273 -0.99 28.66 5.55
C LYS A 273 -1.05 27.70 6.73
N PHE A 274 -0.15 26.73 6.77
CA PHE A 274 -0.16 25.64 7.75
C PHE A 274 1.20 25.56 8.45
N SER A 275 1.19 25.25 9.75
CA SER A 275 2.44 24.91 10.44
C SER A 275 2.95 23.55 9.99
N SER A 276 4.27 23.32 10.07
CA SER A 276 4.86 22.02 9.77
C SER A 276 4.29 20.90 10.63
N GLY A 277 3.95 21.19 11.89
CA GLY A 277 3.29 20.24 12.79
C GLY A 277 1.87 19.87 12.34
N ASP A 278 1.06 20.85 11.89
CA ASP A 278 -0.29 20.60 11.39
C ASP A 278 -0.26 19.73 10.11
N LEU A 279 0.67 20.01 9.20
CA LEU A 279 0.86 19.20 7.99
C LEU A 279 1.29 17.76 8.32
N ALA A 280 2.18 17.59 9.29
CA ALA A 280 2.61 16.27 9.73
C ALA A 280 1.44 15.47 10.32
N VAL A 281 0.66 16.07 11.23
CA VAL A 281 -0.52 15.42 11.83
C VAL A 281 -1.53 15.01 10.76
N ARG A 282 -1.85 15.88 9.79
CA ARG A 282 -2.78 15.56 8.69
C ARG A 282 -2.27 14.40 7.82
N THR A 283 -0.96 14.36 7.57
CA THR A 283 -0.33 13.27 6.80
C THR A 283 -0.41 11.94 7.55
N PHE A 284 -0.12 11.93 8.85
CA PHE A 284 -0.24 10.74 9.69
C PHE A 284 -1.69 10.29 9.86
N THR A 285 -2.63 11.22 9.98
CA THR A 285 -4.06 10.91 10.07
C THR A 285 -4.54 10.17 8.82
N LEU A 286 -4.09 10.57 7.62
CA LEU A 286 -4.45 9.85 6.40
C LEU A 286 -3.89 8.43 6.39
N SER A 287 -2.65 8.25 6.84
CA SER A 287 -2.05 6.92 7.00
C SER A 287 -2.85 6.04 7.98
N SER A 288 -3.27 6.62 9.12
CA SER A 288 -4.11 5.95 10.11
C SER A 288 -5.48 5.55 9.54
N ILE A 289 -6.09 6.41 8.71
CA ILE A 289 -7.35 6.08 8.01
C ILE A 289 -7.15 4.88 7.09
N CYS A 290 -6.08 4.85 6.29
CA CYS A 290 -5.78 3.70 5.42
C CYS A 290 -5.61 2.41 6.21
N GLN A 291 -4.90 2.48 7.33
CA GLN A 291 -4.70 1.34 8.21
C GLN A 291 -6.04 0.85 8.81
N THR A 292 -6.87 1.75 9.33
CA THR A 292 -8.19 1.41 9.88
C THR A 292 -9.11 0.80 8.82
N LEU A 293 -9.13 1.35 7.60
CA LEU A 293 -9.89 0.79 6.49
C LEU A 293 -9.44 -0.65 6.18
N SER A 294 -8.16 -0.91 6.16
CA SER A 294 -7.62 -2.23 5.82
C SER A 294 -7.79 -3.25 6.96
N SER A 295 -7.43 -2.85 8.20
CA SER A 295 -7.36 -3.80 9.34
C SER A 295 -8.70 -4.03 10.02
N SER A 296 -9.64 -3.08 9.94
CA SER A 296 -10.91 -3.18 10.67
C SER A 296 -12.12 -3.23 9.76
N LEU A 297 -12.20 -2.37 8.74
CA LEU A 297 -13.40 -2.25 7.92
C LEU A 297 -13.60 -3.48 7.02
N ILE A 298 -12.55 -3.97 6.39
CA ILE A 298 -12.62 -5.15 5.50
C ILE A 298 -13.07 -6.40 6.27
N PRO A 299 -12.42 -6.78 7.39
CA PRO A 299 -12.88 -7.93 8.19
C PRO A 299 -14.31 -7.77 8.70
N THR A 300 -14.69 -6.56 9.15
CA THR A 300 -16.02 -6.30 9.68
C THR A 300 -17.10 -6.47 8.62
N VAL A 301 -16.91 -5.91 7.41
CA VAL A 301 -17.86 -6.07 6.30
C VAL A 301 -17.97 -7.54 5.91
N LEU A 302 -16.85 -8.25 5.85
CA LEU A 302 -16.80 -9.65 5.51
C LEU A 302 -17.58 -10.49 6.53
N SER A 303 -17.32 -10.27 7.82
CA SER A 303 -18.04 -10.93 8.92
C SER A 303 -19.54 -10.62 8.92
N ALA A 304 -19.91 -9.37 8.62
CA ALA A 304 -21.32 -8.96 8.52
C ALA A 304 -22.05 -9.69 7.39
N VAL A 305 -21.43 -9.83 6.21
CA VAL A 305 -22.01 -10.55 5.08
C VAL A 305 -22.25 -12.02 5.44
N PHE A 306 -21.26 -12.67 6.05
CA PHE A 306 -21.39 -14.09 6.40
C PHE A 306 -22.20 -14.36 7.67
N SER A 307 -22.51 -13.34 8.49
CA SER A 307 -23.41 -13.51 9.64
C SER A 307 -24.84 -13.94 9.24
N PHE A 308 -25.27 -13.64 8.01
CA PHE A 308 -26.55 -14.13 7.49
C PHE A 308 -26.61 -15.67 7.36
N VAL A 309 -25.47 -16.33 7.20
CA VAL A 309 -25.37 -17.79 7.19
C VAL A 309 -25.78 -18.36 8.55
N TYR A 310 -25.36 -17.73 9.64
CA TYR A 310 -25.73 -18.14 11.01
C TYR A 310 -27.21 -17.86 11.30
N LEU A 311 -27.78 -16.77 10.76
CA LEU A 311 -29.22 -16.51 10.86
C LEU A 311 -30.02 -17.62 10.14
N GLY A 312 -29.57 -18.06 8.98
CA GLY A 312 -30.15 -19.19 8.28
C GLY A 312 -30.11 -20.49 9.10
N GLN A 313 -29.03 -20.74 9.82
CA GLN A 313 -28.90 -21.88 10.71
C GLN A 313 -29.90 -21.80 11.90
N ILE A 314 -30.02 -20.63 12.54
CA ILE A 314 -30.97 -20.43 13.62
C ILE A 314 -32.41 -20.69 13.12
N ALA A 315 -32.75 -20.19 11.94
CA ALA A 315 -34.06 -20.39 11.33
C ALA A 315 -34.37 -21.87 11.07
N SER A 316 -33.35 -22.67 10.69
CA SER A 316 -33.50 -24.10 10.42
C SER A 316 -33.60 -24.96 11.69
N LEU A 317 -32.85 -24.59 12.75
CA LEU A 317 -32.82 -25.34 14.02
C LEU A 317 -33.99 -25.02 14.94
N SER A 318 -34.36 -23.75 15.01
CA SER A 318 -35.42 -23.25 15.92
C SER A 318 -36.05 -21.98 15.37
N PRO A 319 -37.11 -22.09 14.56
CA PRO A 319 -37.79 -20.90 14.00
C PRO A 319 -38.31 -19.93 15.07
N THR A 320 -38.69 -20.45 16.26
CA THR A 320 -39.18 -19.67 17.38
C THR A 320 -38.14 -18.68 17.94
N LEU A 321 -36.86 -19.01 17.86
CA LEU A 321 -35.76 -18.15 18.33
C LEU A 321 -35.37 -17.08 17.32
N LEU A 322 -35.86 -17.14 16.10
CA LEU A 322 -35.50 -16.20 15.05
C LEU A 322 -35.99 -14.77 15.37
N MET A 323 -37.24 -14.62 15.87
CA MET A 323 -37.77 -13.31 16.25
C MET A 323 -36.97 -12.62 17.37
N PRO A 324 -36.70 -13.26 18.53
CA PRO A 324 -35.88 -12.64 19.56
C PRO A 324 -34.46 -12.35 19.10
N THR A 325 -33.87 -13.19 18.23
CA THR A 325 -32.53 -12.95 17.68
C THR A 325 -32.51 -11.69 16.82
N ILE A 326 -33.47 -11.51 15.91
CA ILE A 326 -33.57 -10.29 15.08
C ILE A 326 -33.80 -9.06 15.96
N LEU A 327 -34.61 -9.15 17.01
CA LEU A 327 -34.84 -8.04 17.95
C LEU A 327 -33.54 -7.63 18.65
N ILE A 328 -32.75 -8.59 19.14
CA ILE A 328 -31.46 -8.33 19.78
C ILE A 328 -30.49 -7.68 18.81
N ILE A 329 -30.40 -8.17 17.56
CA ILE A 329 -29.54 -7.57 16.53
C ILE A 329 -29.97 -6.14 16.22
N ALA A 330 -31.30 -5.88 16.12
CA ALA A 330 -31.82 -4.53 15.89
C ALA A 330 -31.49 -3.58 17.04
N LEU A 331 -31.62 -4.03 18.30
CA LEU A 331 -31.22 -3.26 19.47
C LEU A 331 -29.72 -2.97 19.51
N MET A 332 -28.87 -3.96 19.18
CA MET A 332 -27.42 -3.76 19.10
C MET A 332 -27.04 -2.76 18.00
N LEU A 333 -27.70 -2.83 16.83
CA LEU A 333 -27.49 -1.86 15.76
C LEU A 333 -27.93 -0.46 16.16
N ALA A 334 -29.10 -0.31 16.78
CA ALA A 334 -29.60 0.97 17.29
C ALA A 334 -28.64 1.57 18.32
N ASN A 335 -28.16 0.78 19.28
CA ASN A 335 -27.19 1.21 20.28
C ASN A 335 -25.84 1.63 19.62
N SER A 336 -25.35 0.85 18.63
CA SER A 336 -24.13 1.19 17.89
C SER A 336 -24.26 2.50 17.12
N LEU A 337 -25.40 2.75 16.46
CA LEU A 337 -25.66 3.99 15.73
C LEU A 337 -25.74 5.18 16.68
N ILE A 338 -26.43 5.05 17.83
CA ILE A 338 -26.54 6.10 18.85
C ILE A 338 -25.14 6.44 19.40
N ASN A 339 -24.35 5.42 19.78
CA ASN A 339 -22.99 5.63 20.29
C ASN A 339 -22.09 6.23 19.22
N GLY A 340 -22.16 5.79 17.96
CA GLY A 340 -21.42 6.35 16.85
C GLY A 340 -21.75 7.83 16.61
N TRP A 341 -23.02 8.20 16.62
CA TRP A 341 -23.48 9.57 16.48
C TRP A 341 -23.00 10.44 17.66
N LEU A 342 -23.17 9.95 18.89
CA LEU A 342 -22.75 10.66 20.10
C LEU A 342 -21.24 10.87 20.14
N ASN A 343 -20.43 9.82 19.85
CA ASN A 343 -18.98 9.92 19.75
C ASN A 343 -18.55 10.93 18.68
N THR A 344 -19.17 10.90 17.50
CA THR A 344 -18.84 11.85 16.43
C THR A 344 -19.12 13.27 16.87
N ARG A 345 -20.23 13.51 17.56
CA ARG A 345 -20.63 14.84 18.05
C ARG A 345 -19.71 15.33 19.17
N LEU A 346 -19.35 14.48 20.13
CA LEU A 346 -18.47 14.83 21.27
C LEU A 346 -17.04 15.01 20.84
N ASN A 347 -16.53 14.14 19.96
CA ASN A 347 -15.13 14.18 19.50
C ASN A 347 -14.87 15.27 18.45
N LYS A 348 -15.91 15.88 17.86
CA LYS A 348 -15.73 16.93 16.85
C LYS A 348 -14.87 18.09 17.38
N LYS A 349 -15.12 18.54 18.59
CA LYS A 349 -14.32 19.59 19.26
C LYS A 349 -12.88 19.11 19.53
N ALA A 350 -12.70 17.90 20.01
CA ALA A 350 -11.38 17.32 20.24
C ALA A 350 -10.55 17.23 18.96
N CYS A 351 -11.17 16.85 17.84
CA CYS A 351 -10.51 16.84 16.52
C CYS A 351 -10.08 18.21 16.02
N GLU A 352 -10.74 19.30 16.44
CA GLU A 352 -10.34 20.68 16.09
C GLU A 352 -9.16 21.17 16.92
N TYR A 353 -9.08 20.76 18.19
CA TYR A 353 -8.01 21.20 19.11
C TYR A 353 -6.75 20.35 19.03
N SER A 354 -6.85 19.07 18.75
CA SER A 354 -5.71 18.13 18.69
C SER A 354 -4.60 18.58 17.73
N PRO A 355 -4.87 19.02 16.49
CA PRO A 355 -3.82 19.50 15.58
C PRO A 355 -3.16 20.80 16.08
N LYS A 356 -3.94 21.69 16.72
CA LYS A 356 -3.43 22.94 17.28
C LYS A 356 -2.47 22.66 18.45
N LEU A 357 -2.86 21.75 19.35
CA LEU A 357 -2.01 21.32 20.46
C LEU A 357 -0.74 20.65 19.96
N SER A 358 -0.84 19.72 19.01
CA SER A 358 0.32 19.06 18.42
C SER A 358 1.26 20.05 17.72
N GLY A 359 0.71 21.05 17.04
CA GLY A 359 1.47 22.12 16.42
C GLY A 359 2.22 22.97 17.45
N LEU A 360 1.59 23.31 18.58
CA LEU A 360 2.19 24.05 19.67
C LEU A 360 3.32 23.26 20.35
N VAL A 361 3.07 21.99 20.66
CA VAL A 361 4.08 21.09 21.24
C VAL A 361 5.30 20.98 20.30
N TYR A 362 5.07 20.81 19.00
CA TYR A 362 6.16 20.78 18.01
C TYR A 362 6.96 22.09 17.97
N GLN A 363 6.29 23.24 18.06
CA GLN A 363 6.94 24.56 18.12
C GLN A 363 7.78 24.72 19.39
N LEU A 364 7.29 24.26 20.55
CA LEU A 364 8.03 24.28 21.82
C LEU A 364 9.28 23.39 21.70
N PHE A 365 9.19 22.19 21.14
CA PHE A 365 10.36 21.31 20.97
C PHE A 365 11.39 21.90 20.00
N THR A 366 10.97 22.48 18.88
CA THR A 366 11.89 23.12 17.94
C THR A 366 12.49 24.43 18.49
N GLY A 367 11.77 25.09 19.39
CA GLY A 367 12.19 26.33 20.06
C GLY A 367 12.92 26.13 21.38
N VAL A 368 13.08 24.90 21.87
CA VAL A 368 13.64 24.57 23.21
C VAL A 368 14.97 25.29 23.48
N SER A 369 15.87 25.34 22.51
CA SER A 369 17.17 26.03 22.65
C SER A 369 17.00 27.53 22.90
N LYS A 370 16.04 28.19 22.23
CA LYS A 370 15.74 29.60 22.39
C LYS A 370 15.05 29.89 23.72
N ILE A 371 14.13 29.02 24.14
CA ILE A 371 13.40 29.12 25.42
C ILE A 371 14.39 29.01 26.58
N LYS A 372 15.32 28.03 26.54
CA LYS A 372 16.37 27.86 27.55
C LYS A 372 17.34 29.05 27.62
N LEU A 373 17.77 29.54 26.44
CA LEU A 373 18.66 30.72 26.39
C LEU A 373 18.01 32.00 26.95
N ALA A 374 16.67 32.09 26.78
CA ALA A 374 15.91 33.25 27.28
C ALA A 374 15.41 33.09 28.73
N GLY A 375 15.65 31.96 29.41
CA GLY A 375 15.13 31.67 30.75
C GLY A 375 13.59 31.72 30.83
N ALA A 376 12.91 31.42 29.72
CA ALA A 376 11.47 31.62 29.55
C ALA A 376 10.65 30.34 29.75
N GLU A 377 11.17 29.32 30.44
CA GLU A 377 10.52 28.01 30.64
C GLU A 377 9.14 28.16 31.31
N VAL A 378 9.04 28.99 32.35
CA VAL A 378 7.76 29.20 33.07
C VAL A 378 6.69 29.80 32.15
N ARG A 379 7.06 30.73 31.26
CA ARG A 379 6.15 31.35 30.30
C ARG A 379 5.74 30.41 29.19
N ALA A 380 6.57 29.43 28.86
CA ALA A 380 6.28 28.44 27.84
C ALA A 380 5.29 27.36 28.35
N PHE A 381 5.15 27.19 29.68
CA PHE A 381 4.24 26.25 30.31
C PHE A 381 2.92 26.89 30.78
N SER A 382 2.82 28.20 30.87
CA SER A 382 1.59 28.91 31.22
C SER A 382 0.72 29.20 29.99
#